data_cff7a289fe8dae95f36c0bab1e7ec064
#
_entry.id   cff7a289fe8dae95f36c0bab1e7ec064
#
_cell.length_a   1.000
_cell.length_b   1.000
_cell.length_c   1.000
_cell.angle_alpha   90.00
_cell.angle_beta   90.00
_cell.angle_gamma   90.00
#
_symmetry.space_group_name_H-M   'P 1'
#
loop_
_entity.id
_entity.type
_entity.pdbx_description
1 polymer ?
#
loop_
_entity_poly.entity_id
_entity_poly.type
_entity_poly.pdbx_seq_one_letter_code
_entity_poly.pdbx_strand_id
1 'polypeptide(L)'
;MLIFLSVWNIITHRNFNTLYEDSTCGGWSAVCQTGETMFKVLKEIINEHISYKAQIISLAKVDIDKDFKGSGLGWVWAFVKPMMTIFVFWFAITIGFRGSKAIDGIICPYFLWLVVGMVTWFYMRDMIFSGASCFRRYKQLVTKIKFPVSVIPTFVSISNMYSHVLLMGGVVVLFFCFGFPPSIYWIQLPLYTAFMLLFTIIWSMATGLLSVVSRDFHNMLKAMVSAVFWLSGILFDIKSIPYVWIRRLFYFNPVTYIVEGYRNCFARHIWFFEQWKQLLCFLFVLFVFAMVALWLYKRLRKEIPDVL
;
A
#
# COMPACT_ATOMS: atom_id res chain seq x y z
N MET A 1 -17.50 -4.49 7.90
CA MET A 1 -17.89 -5.57 8.84
C MET A 1 -18.80 -6.60 8.19
N LEU A 2 -19.94 -6.23 7.60
CA LEU A 2 -20.88 -7.19 6.96
C LEU A 2 -20.28 -7.95 5.77
N ILE A 3 -19.45 -7.34 4.95
CA ILE A 3 -18.80 -7.99 3.79
C ILE A 3 -17.65 -8.91 4.24
N PHE A 4 -16.94 -8.57 5.32
CA PHE A 4 -15.97 -9.49 5.94
C PHE A 4 -16.69 -10.74 6.48
N LEU A 5 -17.89 -10.58 7.01
CA LEU A 5 -18.76 -11.68 7.46
C LEU A 5 -19.32 -12.50 6.28
N SER A 6 -19.66 -11.88 5.15
CA SER A 6 -20.12 -12.61 3.96
C SER A 6 -18.99 -13.38 3.27
N VAL A 7 -17.80 -12.77 3.15
CA VAL A 7 -16.59 -13.46 2.67
C VAL A 7 -16.15 -14.55 3.65
N TRP A 8 -16.26 -14.30 4.95
CA TRP A 8 -16.04 -15.30 5.99
C TRP A 8 -17.03 -16.46 5.86
N ASN A 9 -18.31 -16.19 5.62
CA ASN A 9 -19.35 -17.22 5.41
C ASN A 9 -19.10 -18.05 4.14
N ILE A 10 -18.70 -17.43 3.03
CA ILE A 10 -18.37 -18.14 1.78
C ILE A 10 -17.14 -19.04 1.98
N ILE A 11 -16.13 -18.56 2.73
CA ILE A 11 -14.92 -19.30 3.04
C ILE A 11 -15.21 -20.45 4.04
N THR A 12 -16.13 -20.25 4.97
CA THR A 12 -16.50 -21.28 5.96
C THR A 12 -17.49 -22.31 5.40
N HIS A 13 -18.48 -21.93 4.58
CA HIS A 13 -19.46 -22.87 4.05
C HIS A 13 -18.91 -23.87 3.02
N ARG A 14 -17.82 -23.55 2.31
CA ARG A 14 -17.21 -24.49 1.34
C ARG A 14 -16.38 -25.62 1.98
N ASN A 15 -15.96 -25.50 3.25
CA ASN A 15 -15.00 -26.44 3.87
C ASN A 15 -15.41 -26.94 5.26
N PHE A 16 -16.68 -26.87 5.68
CA PHE A 16 -17.07 -27.28 7.02
C PHE A 16 -17.06 -28.81 7.23
N ASN A 17 -17.11 -29.62 6.19
CA ASN A 17 -17.19 -31.10 6.31
C ASN A 17 -15.84 -31.80 6.45
N THR A 18 -14.70 -31.11 6.25
CA THR A 18 -13.36 -31.73 6.39
C THR A 18 -12.60 -31.33 7.65
N LEU A 19 -13.12 -30.40 8.46
CA LEU A 19 -12.44 -29.87 9.66
C LEU A 19 -12.97 -30.41 10.98
N TYR A 20 -14.00 -31.28 10.97
CA TYR A 20 -14.60 -31.78 12.20
C TYR A 20 -13.91 -33.01 12.79
N GLU A 21 -12.95 -33.62 12.08
CA GLU A 21 -12.24 -34.82 12.58
C GLU A 21 -10.97 -34.56 13.42
N ASP A 22 -10.48 -33.27 13.48
CA ASP A 22 -9.20 -32.97 14.17
C ASP A 22 -9.33 -32.12 15.47
N SER A 23 -10.51 -31.98 16.05
CA SER A 23 -10.73 -31.06 17.18
C SER A 23 -10.82 -31.71 18.56
N THR A 24 -10.02 -32.75 18.84
CA THR A 24 -9.98 -33.37 20.17
C THR A 24 -8.64 -33.23 20.90
N CYS A 25 -7.86 -32.20 20.68
CA CYS A 25 -6.66 -31.93 21.51
C CYS A 25 -6.58 -30.48 21.95
N GLY A 26 -6.35 -30.29 23.25
CA GLY A 26 -6.47 -29.07 24.04
C GLY A 26 -5.89 -27.77 23.43
N GLY A 27 -6.55 -26.65 23.71
CA GLY A 27 -6.39 -25.33 23.11
C GLY A 27 -4.97 -24.73 23.05
N TRP A 28 -4.03 -25.11 23.90
CA TRP A 28 -2.65 -24.62 23.92
C TRP A 28 -1.77 -25.29 22.85
N SER A 29 -1.98 -26.58 22.57
CA SER A 29 -1.25 -27.30 21.52
C SER A 29 -1.63 -26.82 20.12
N ALA A 30 -2.89 -26.45 19.89
CA ALA A 30 -3.35 -25.90 18.62
C ALA A 30 -2.74 -24.54 18.31
N VAL A 31 -2.57 -23.65 19.30
CA VAL A 31 -1.92 -22.35 19.15
C VAL A 31 -0.43 -22.52 18.84
N CYS A 32 0.26 -23.44 19.49
CA CYS A 32 1.68 -23.74 19.22
C CYS A 32 1.89 -24.33 17.81
N GLN A 33 1.07 -25.30 17.40
CA GLN A 33 1.12 -25.89 16.05
C GLN A 33 0.79 -24.86 14.96
N THR A 34 -0.13 -23.92 15.23
CA THR A 34 -0.46 -22.84 14.29
C THR A 34 0.73 -21.89 14.12
N GLY A 35 1.43 -21.55 15.20
CA GLY A 35 2.62 -20.71 15.18
C GLY A 35 3.79 -21.34 14.40
N GLU A 36 4.09 -22.62 14.63
CA GLU A 36 5.15 -23.34 13.89
C GLU A 36 4.84 -23.43 12.39
N THR A 37 3.58 -23.67 12.02
CA THR A 37 3.18 -23.73 10.61
C THR A 37 3.22 -22.37 9.92
N MET A 38 2.89 -21.27 10.62
CA MET A 38 2.98 -19.91 10.09
C MET A 38 4.44 -19.49 9.86
N PHE A 39 5.32 -19.85 10.79
CA PHE A 39 6.76 -19.59 10.64
C PHE A 39 7.37 -20.34 9.44
N LYS A 40 6.97 -21.62 9.22
CA LYS A 40 7.38 -22.37 8.03
C LYS A 40 6.93 -21.70 6.73
N VAL A 41 5.68 -21.22 6.67
CA VAL A 41 5.15 -20.47 5.50
C VAL A 41 5.93 -19.19 5.27
N LEU A 42 6.23 -18.42 6.32
CA LEU A 42 7.03 -17.20 6.20
C LEU A 42 8.45 -17.51 5.67
N LYS A 43 9.10 -18.56 6.19
CA LYS A 43 10.41 -18.99 5.72
C LYS A 43 10.37 -19.44 4.25
N GLU A 44 9.32 -20.14 3.83
CA GLU A 44 9.10 -20.53 2.43
C GLU A 44 8.99 -19.29 1.53
N ILE A 45 8.17 -18.30 1.92
CA ILE A 45 8.02 -17.04 1.18
C ILE A 45 9.37 -16.32 1.05
N ILE A 46 10.13 -16.21 2.14
CA ILE A 46 11.45 -15.57 2.12
C ILE A 46 12.41 -16.30 1.18
N ASN A 47 12.45 -17.64 1.25
CA ASN A 47 13.30 -18.45 0.37
C ASN A 47 12.89 -18.28 -1.12
N GLU A 48 11.59 -18.25 -1.42
CA GLU A 48 11.09 -17.97 -2.77
C GLU A 48 11.59 -16.61 -3.27
N HIS A 49 11.49 -15.55 -2.45
CA HIS A 49 11.98 -14.22 -2.84
C HIS A 49 13.49 -14.19 -3.08
N ILE A 50 14.28 -14.90 -2.29
CA ILE A 50 15.74 -14.99 -2.47
C ILE A 50 16.05 -15.76 -3.76
N SER A 51 15.39 -16.88 -4.01
CA SER A 51 15.62 -17.74 -5.18
C SER A 51 15.20 -17.06 -6.49
N TYR A 52 14.12 -16.28 -6.47
CA TYR A 52 13.55 -15.63 -7.65
C TYR A 52 13.90 -14.13 -7.78
N LYS A 53 14.92 -13.64 -7.04
CA LYS A 53 15.30 -12.20 -7.05
C LYS A 53 15.58 -11.62 -8.44
N ALA A 54 16.25 -12.37 -9.30
CA ALA A 54 16.55 -11.92 -10.66
C ALA A 54 15.28 -11.83 -11.53
N GLN A 55 14.38 -12.79 -11.37
CA GLN A 55 13.09 -12.84 -12.07
C GLN A 55 12.17 -11.70 -11.58
N ILE A 56 12.17 -11.38 -10.28
CA ILE A 56 11.42 -10.24 -9.72
C ILE A 56 11.81 -8.95 -10.43
N ILE A 57 13.11 -8.67 -10.55
CA ILE A 57 13.62 -7.46 -11.19
C ILE A 57 13.31 -7.47 -12.70
N SER A 58 13.48 -8.61 -13.37
CA SER A 58 13.21 -8.74 -14.79
C SER A 58 11.72 -8.54 -15.11
N LEU A 59 10.83 -9.16 -14.33
CA LEU A 59 9.38 -9.01 -14.50
C LEU A 59 8.91 -7.58 -14.20
N ALA A 60 9.47 -6.94 -13.15
CA ALA A 60 9.18 -5.55 -12.84
C ALA A 60 9.56 -4.61 -14.00
N LYS A 61 10.73 -4.82 -14.64
CA LYS A 61 11.14 -4.04 -15.83
C LYS A 61 10.17 -4.22 -16.99
N VAL A 62 9.79 -5.46 -17.29
CA VAL A 62 8.82 -5.75 -18.37
C VAL A 62 7.46 -5.12 -18.09
N ASP A 63 7.04 -5.07 -16.83
CA ASP A 63 5.76 -4.48 -16.43
C ASP A 63 5.77 -2.95 -16.58
N ILE A 64 6.87 -2.29 -16.21
CA ILE A 64 7.09 -0.86 -16.44
C ILE A 64 6.98 -0.54 -17.94
N ASP A 65 7.65 -1.32 -18.78
CA ASP A 65 7.64 -1.09 -20.23
C ASP A 65 6.23 -1.17 -20.84
N LYS A 66 5.36 -2.04 -20.31
CA LYS A 66 3.99 -2.18 -20.81
C LYS A 66 3.14 -0.94 -20.59
N ASP A 67 3.31 -0.26 -19.47
CA ASP A 67 2.50 0.91 -19.11
C ASP A 67 2.76 2.11 -20.03
N PHE A 68 3.92 2.16 -20.68
CA PHE A 68 4.32 3.27 -21.56
C PHE A 68 4.34 2.91 -23.06
N LYS A 69 4.29 1.64 -23.43
CA LYS A 69 4.24 1.18 -24.83
C LYS A 69 2.90 1.54 -25.48
N GLY A 70 2.97 2.12 -26.68
CA GLY A 70 1.78 2.42 -27.49
C GLY A 70 1.17 3.79 -27.30
N SER A 71 1.73 4.64 -26.43
CA SER A 71 1.31 6.02 -26.29
C SER A 71 2.24 6.97 -27.05
N GLY A 72 1.67 7.90 -27.84
CA GLY A 72 2.47 8.88 -28.59
C GLY A 72 3.34 9.79 -27.75
N LEU A 73 2.95 10.07 -26.52
CA LEU A 73 3.73 10.87 -25.54
C LEU A 73 4.52 10.01 -24.55
N GLY A 74 4.35 8.68 -24.58
CA GLY A 74 5.10 7.75 -23.73
C GLY A 74 5.16 8.14 -22.26
N TRP A 75 6.38 8.33 -21.75
CA TRP A 75 6.70 8.68 -20.36
C TRP A 75 6.17 10.03 -19.87
N VAL A 76 5.86 10.97 -20.78
CA VAL A 76 5.34 12.28 -20.40
C VAL A 76 4.02 12.14 -19.65
N TRP A 77 3.20 11.15 -19.97
CA TRP A 77 1.95 10.90 -19.27
C TRP A 77 2.13 10.52 -17.80
N ALA A 78 3.28 9.97 -17.42
CA ALA A 78 3.60 9.68 -16.02
C ALA A 78 3.65 10.94 -15.15
N PHE A 79 3.96 12.10 -15.74
CA PHE A 79 3.98 13.39 -15.07
C PHE A 79 2.71 14.19 -15.29
N VAL A 80 2.22 14.27 -16.53
CA VAL A 80 1.10 15.14 -16.89
C VAL A 80 -0.17 14.81 -16.11
N LYS A 81 -0.54 13.51 -16.05
CA LYS A 81 -1.75 13.08 -15.31
C LYS A 81 -1.71 13.44 -13.83
N PRO A 82 -0.64 13.07 -13.06
CA PRO A 82 -0.52 13.48 -11.66
C PRO A 82 -0.52 14.99 -11.47
N MET A 83 0.24 15.73 -12.30
CA MET A 83 0.35 17.20 -12.17
C MET A 83 -0.99 17.91 -12.40
N MET A 84 -1.76 17.47 -13.39
CA MET A 84 -3.12 18.01 -13.61
C MET A 84 -4.03 17.75 -12.41
N THR A 85 -3.95 16.55 -11.83
CA THR A 85 -4.74 16.21 -10.63
C THR A 85 -4.34 17.08 -9.44
N ILE A 86 -3.05 17.25 -9.19
CA ILE A 86 -2.53 18.13 -8.12
C ILE A 86 -2.97 19.56 -8.33
N PHE A 87 -2.84 20.06 -9.56
CA PHE A 87 -3.25 21.43 -9.91
C PHE A 87 -4.73 21.68 -9.61
N VAL A 88 -5.62 20.75 -10.01
CA VAL A 88 -7.06 20.87 -9.77
C VAL A 88 -7.36 20.90 -8.27
N PHE A 89 -6.76 20.01 -7.48
CA PHE A 89 -6.97 20.01 -6.02
C PHE A 89 -6.39 21.26 -5.35
N TRP A 90 -5.19 21.69 -5.76
CA TRP A 90 -4.59 22.92 -5.24
C TRP A 90 -5.47 24.14 -5.55
N PHE A 91 -5.92 24.26 -6.80
CA PHE A 91 -6.79 25.37 -7.24
C PHE A 91 -8.10 25.38 -6.44
N ALA A 92 -8.80 24.24 -6.37
CA ALA A 92 -10.07 24.12 -5.67
C ALA A 92 -9.94 24.46 -4.17
N ILE A 93 -8.88 24.00 -3.51
CA ILE A 93 -8.71 24.19 -2.07
C ILE A 93 -8.22 25.61 -1.77
N THR A 94 -7.26 26.13 -2.54
CA THR A 94 -6.67 27.46 -2.28
C THR A 94 -7.65 28.58 -2.61
N ILE A 95 -8.35 28.48 -3.74
CA ILE A 95 -9.28 29.51 -4.20
C ILE A 95 -10.69 29.27 -3.66
N GLY A 96 -11.16 27.99 -3.66
CA GLY A 96 -12.53 27.67 -3.28
C GLY A 96 -12.79 27.61 -1.78
N PHE A 97 -11.88 27.01 -0.98
CA PHE A 97 -12.19 26.67 0.41
C PHE A 97 -11.34 27.38 1.46
N ARG A 98 -10.06 27.61 1.21
CA ARG A 98 -9.12 28.02 2.26
C ARG A 98 -8.75 29.51 2.26
N GLY A 99 -8.80 30.17 1.13
CA GLY A 99 -8.02 31.39 0.98
C GLY A 99 -6.53 31.11 1.30
N SER A 100 -5.73 32.12 1.54
CA SER A 100 -4.28 32.00 1.79
C SER A 100 -3.89 31.64 3.23
N LYS A 101 -4.72 30.89 3.99
CA LYS A 101 -4.37 30.52 5.37
C LYS A 101 -3.20 29.53 5.40
N ALA A 102 -2.09 29.96 5.98
CA ALA A 102 -0.96 29.08 6.27
C ALA A 102 -1.37 27.93 7.23
N ILE A 103 -0.77 26.77 7.05
CA ILE A 103 -0.91 25.67 8.01
C ILE A 103 0.17 25.84 9.08
N ASP A 104 -0.20 25.80 10.34
CA ASP A 104 0.73 25.95 11.46
C ASP A 104 1.81 24.86 11.45
N GLY A 105 3.06 25.26 11.68
CA GLY A 105 4.20 24.35 11.77
C GLY A 105 4.68 23.78 10.44
N ILE A 106 4.35 24.41 9.32
CA ILE A 106 4.86 24.05 7.98
C ILE A 106 5.82 25.14 7.49
N ILE A 107 6.99 24.70 7.00
CA ILE A 107 8.07 25.60 6.56
C ILE A 107 7.82 26.10 5.12
N CYS A 108 7.10 25.30 4.31
CA CYS A 108 6.90 25.56 2.88
C CYS A 108 5.46 26.00 2.54
N PRO A 109 5.20 26.57 1.36
CA PRO A 109 3.85 26.87 0.90
C PRO A 109 2.94 25.63 0.88
N TYR A 110 1.63 25.85 1.08
CA TYR A 110 0.62 24.79 1.06
C TYR A 110 0.70 23.92 -0.23
N PHE A 111 1.00 24.53 -1.36
CA PHE A 111 1.17 23.83 -2.63
C PHE A 111 2.22 22.70 -2.53
N LEU A 112 3.41 23.00 -2.01
CA LEU A 112 4.48 22.02 -1.87
C LEU A 112 4.10 20.91 -0.89
N TRP A 113 3.48 21.26 0.23
CA TRP A 113 2.97 20.31 1.22
C TRP A 113 1.92 19.37 0.63
N LEU A 114 1.01 19.90 -0.20
CA LEU A 114 0.00 19.14 -0.93
C LEU A 114 0.64 18.18 -1.93
N VAL A 115 1.61 18.66 -2.73
CA VAL A 115 2.29 17.86 -3.76
C VAL A 115 2.95 16.62 -3.14
N VAL A 116 3.69 16.78 -2.02
CA VAL A 116 4.31 15.65 -1.30
C VAL A 116 3.28 14.59 -0.91
N GLY A 117 2.16 15.01 -0.32
CA GLY A 117 1.10 14.09 0.09
C GLY A 117 0.42 13.40 -1.09
N MET A 118 0.16 14.14 -2.17
CA MET A 118 -0.49 13.60 -3.37
C MET A 118 0.37 12.61 -4.13
N VAL A 119 1.68 12.85 -4.25
CA VAL A 119 2.62 11.93 -4.92
C VAL A 119 2.70 10.60 -4.16
N THR A 120 2.77 10.67 -2.82
CA THR A 120 2.71 9.47 -1.97
C THR A 120 1.38 8.72 -2.15
N TRP A 121 0.27 9.44 -2.18
CA TRP A 121 -1.06 8.87 -2.39
C TRP A 121 -1.22 8.19 -3.75
N PHE A 122 -0.67 8.73 -4.84
CA PHE A 122 -0.80 8.13 -6.17
C PHE A 122 -0.26 6.71 -6.17
N TYR A 123 0.91 6.48 -5.60
CA TYR A 123 1.46 5.13 -5.47
C TYR A 123 0.55 4.23 -4.63
N MET A 124 0.10 4.70 -3.46
CA MET A 124 -0.78 3.91 -2.58
C MET A 124 -2.09 3.54 -3.26
N ARG A 125 -2.71 4.51 -3.97
CA ARG A 125 -3.94 4.30 -4.75
C ARG A 125 -3.72 3.25 -5.85
N ASP A 126 -2.66 3.40 -6.61
CA ASP A 126 -2.37 2.49 -7.73
C ASP A 126 -2.09 1.07 -7.21
N MET A 127 -1.45 0.95 -6.05
CA MET A 127 -1.24 -0.34 -5.40
C MET A 127 -2.51 -0.96 -4.80
N ILE A 128 -3.48 -0.16 -4.36
CA ILE A 128 -4.79 -0.70 -3.94
C ILE A 128 -5.46 -1.44 -5.11
N PHE A 129 -5.37 -0.91 -6.33
CA PHE A 129 -5.98 -1.52 -7.51
C PHE A 129 -5.11 -2.60 -8.15
N SER A 130 -3.87 -2.29 -8.48
CA SER A 130 -2.96 -3.22 -9.17
C SER A 130 -2.61 -4.41 -8.28
N GLY A 131 -2.42 -4.18 -6.98
CA GLY A 131 -2.19 -5.24 -6.00
C GLY A 131 -3.36 -6.19 -5.86
N ALA A 132 -4.59 -5.67 -5.76
CA ALA A 132 -5.79 -6.52 -5.68
C ALA A 132 -6.05 -7.32 -6.96
N SER A 133 -5.58 -6.87 -8.12
CA SER A 133 -5.75 -7.56 -9.41
C SER A 133 -4.53 -8.36 -9.86
N CYS A 134 -3.43 -8.36 -9.09
CA CYS A 134 -2.14 -8.89 -9.53
C CYS A 134 -2.21 -10.36 -9.95
N PHE A 135 -2.85 -11.24 -9.18
CA PHE A 135 -2.94 -12.66 -9.52
C PHE A 135 -3.76 -12.91 -10.79
N ARG A 136 -4.84 -12.16 -11.02
CA ARG A 136 -5.64 -12.26 -12.24
C ARG A 136 -4.87 -11.73 -13.45
N ARG A 137 -4.14 -10.61 -13.31
CA ARG A 137 -3.32 -10.02 -14.36
C ARG A 137 -2.23 -10.97 -14.82
N TYR A 138 -1.62 -11.70 -13.88
CA TYR A 138 -0.51 -12.63 -14.12
C TYR A 138 -0.91 -14.11 -14.02
N LYS A 139 -2.18 -14.42 -14.30
CA LYS A 139 -2.72 -15.78 -14.33
C LYS A 139 -1.82 -16.78 -15.06
N GLN A 140 -1.28 -16.40 -16.24
CA GLN A 140 -0.46 -17.28 -17.05
C GLN A 140 0.85 -17.69 -16.36
N LEU A 141 1.44 -16.85 -15.49
CA LEU A 141 2.63 -17.19 -14.72
C LEU A 141 2.32 -18.31 -13.72
N VAL A 142 1.15 -18.25 -13.09
CA VAL A 142 0.74 -19.24 -12.08
C VAL A 142 0.33 -20.55 -12.73
N THR A 143 -0.53 -20.49 -13.75
CA THR A 143 -1.14 -21.70 -14.35
C THR A 143 -0.22 -22.43 -15.33
N LYS A 144 0.56 -21.72 -16.16
CA LYS A 144 1.40 -22.34 -17.19
C LYS A 144 2.84 -22.57 -16.77
N ILE A 145 3.42 -21.62 -15.98
CA ILE A 145 4.86 -21.64 -15.64
C ILE A 145 5.08 -22.17 -14.20
N LYS A 146 4.01 -22.36 -13.42
CA LYS A 146 4.06 -22.74 -11.98
C LYS A 146 4.94 -21.81 -11.16
N PHE A 147 4.88 -20.49 -11.47
CA PHE A 147 5.65 -19.47 -10.79
C PHE A 147 5.14 -19.28 -9.34
N PRO A 148 6.02 -19.03 -8.35
CA PRO A 148 5.61 -18.84 -6.96
C PRO A 148 4.62 -17.69 -6.82
N VAL A 149 3.46 -17.97 -6.25
CA VAL A 149 2.38 -17.00 -6.07
C VAL A 149 2.82 -15.85 -5.16
N SER A 150 3.66 -16.13 -4.13
CA SER A 150 4.14 -15.14 -3.16
C SER A 150 4.95 -13.99 -3.79
N VAL A 151 5.60 -14.25 -4.92
CA VAL A 151 6.51 -13.30 -5.59
C VAL A 151 5.76 -12.27 -6.43
N ILE A 152 4.52 -12.59 -6.87
CA ILE A 152 3.74 -11.72 -7.77
C ILE A 152 3.45 -10.34 -7.17
N PRO A 153 2.96 -10.20 -5.91
CA PRO A 153 2.75 -8.89 -5.29
C PRO A 153 4.01 -8.05 -5.22
N THR A 154 5.16 -8.68 -5.03
CA THR A 154 6.45 -8.01 -4.87
C THR A 154 6.92 -7.36 -6.16
N PHE A 155 6.95 -8.07 -7.30
CA PHE A 155 7.39 -7.44 -8.54
C PHE A 155 6.40 -6.38 -9.04
N VAL A 156 5.08 -6.54 -8.79
CA VAL A 156 4.07 -5.52 -9.09
C VAL A 156 4.28 -4.27 -8.24
N SER A 157 4.61 -4.42 -6.95
CA SER A 157 4.92 -3.28 -6.07
C SER A 157 6.18 -2.54 -6.51
N ILE A 158 7.22 -3.26 -6.92
CA ILE A 158 8.47 -2.69 -7.44
C ILE A 158 8.24 -1.97 -8.78
N SER A 159 7.43 -2.54 -9.67
CA SER A 159 7.07 -1.91 -10.93
C SER A 159 6.38 -0.56 -10.72
N ASN A 160 5.36 -0.51 -9.87
CA ASN A 160 4.66 0.74 -9.55
C ASN A 160 5.56 1.74 -8.79
N MET A 161 6.56 1.26 -8.01
CA MET A 161 7.50 2.11 -7.28
C MET A 161 8.33 2.98 -8.23
N TYR A 162 8.60 2.50 -9.44
CA TYR A 162 9.33 3.29 -10.43
C TYR A 162 8.66 4.63 -10.72
N SER A 163 7.34 4.64 -10.96
CA SER A 163 6.57 5.86 -11.19
C SER A 163 6.59 6.78 -9.97
N HIS A 164 6.54 6.20 -8.75
CA HIS A 164 6.65 6.97 -7.52
C HIS A 164 8.00 7.65 -7.36
N VAL A 165 9.10 6.93 -7.59
CA VAL A 165 10.47 7.49 -7.51
C VAL A 165 10.67 8.60 -8.53
N LEU A 166 10.15 8.44 -9.74
CA LEU A 166 10.19 9.43 -10.79
C LEU A 166 9.44 10.72 -10.39
N LEU A 167 8.21 10.59 -9.87
CA LEU A 167 7.41 11.72 -9.37
C LEU A 167 8.06 12.38 -8.14
N MET A 168 8.64 11.59 -7.25
CA MET A 168 9.34 12.11 -6.06
C MET A 168 10.60 12.88 -6.46
N GLY A 169 11.32 12.46 -7.51
CA GLY A 169 12.38 13.26 -8.14
C GLY A 169 11.86 14.61 -8.62
N GLY A 170 10.68 14.65 -9.23
CA GLY A 170 10.01 15.91 -9.59
C GLY A 170 9.67 16.79 -8.37
N VAL A 171 9.25 16.20 -7.25
CA VAL A 171 9.03 16.93 -5.99
C VAL A 171 10.34 17.56 -5.49
N VAL A 172 11.44 16.83 -5.52
CA VAL A 172 12.77 17.35 -5.15
C VAL A 172 13.13 18.56 -6.00
N VAL A 173 12.98 18.48 -7.32
CA VAL A 173 13.22 19.61 -8.24
C VAL A 173 12.33 20.80 -7.91
N LEU A 174 11.03 20.56 -7.62
CA LEU A 174 10.11 21.63 -7.24
C LEU A 174 10.55 22.33 -5.95
N PHE A 175 11.00 21.61 -4.93
CA PHE A 175 11.50 22.21 -3.69
C PHE A 175 12.72 23.11 -3.96
N PHE A 176 13.64 22.67 -4.82
CA PHE A 176 14.77 23.51 -5.24
C PHE A 176 14.31 24.79 -5.96
N CYS A 177 13.38 24.68 -6.91
CA CYS A 177 12.84 25.83 -7.66
C CYS A 177 12.16 26.86 -6.75
N PHE A 178 11.55 26.42 -5.66
CA PHE A 178 10.92 27.31 -4.68
C PHE A 178 11.90 27.81 -3.59
N GLY A 179 13.19 27.52 -3.70
CA GLY A 179 14.23 28.01 -2.78
C GLY A 179 14.34 27.21 -1.47
N PHE A 180 13.82 26.02 -1.40
CA PHE A 180 13.96 25.13 -0.24
C PHE A 180 15.08 24.12 -0.48
N PRO A 181 16.28 24.32 0.14
CA PRO A 181 17.41 23.41 -0.05
C PRO A 181 17.17 22.06 0.63
N PRO A 182 17.92 21.01 0.22
CA PRO A 182 17.84 19.71 0.87
C PRO A 182 18.15 19.83 2.35
N SER A 183 17.33 19.22 3.18
CA SER A 183 17.57 19.16 4.62
C SER A 183 18.02 17.76 5.04
N ILE A 184 18.69 17.65 6.19
CA ILE A 184 19.14 16.38 6.74
C ILE A 184 17.99 15.40 6.97
N TYR A 185 16.77 15.91 7.13
CA TYR A 185 15.55 15.11 7.31
C TYR A 185 15.18 14.26 6.09
N TRP A 186 15.71 14.60 4.88
CA TRP A 186 15.47 13.81 3.67
C TRP A 186 16.15 12.43 3.72
N ILE A 187 17.12 12.23 4.61
CA ILE A 187 17.74 10.91 4.82
C ILE A 187 16.73 9.84 5.30
N GLN A 188 15.57 10.27 5.80
CA GLN A 188 14.49 9.38 6.22
C GLN A 188 13.61 8.90 5.05
N LEU A 189 13.71 9.51 3.86
CA LEU A 189 12.89 9.13 2.69
C LEU A 189 13.02 7.66 2.33
N PRO A 190 14.22 7.04 2.27
CA PRO A 190 14.35 5.61 2.02
C PRO A 190 13.62 4.74 3.05
N LEU A 191 13.60 5.17 4.33
CA LEU A 191 12.91 4.44 5.40
C LEU A 191 11.39 4.44 5.17
N TYR A 192 10.79 5.61 4.91
CA TYR A 192 9.36 5.70 4.63
C TYR A 192 8.97 5.01 3.32
N THR A 193 9.85 5.05 2.30
CA THR A 193 9.69 4.30 1.05
C THR A 193 9.71 2.79 1.31
N ALA A 194 10.61 2.31 2.17
CA ALA A 194 10.65 0.89 2.56
C ALA A 194 9.38 0.47 3.33
N PHE A 195 8.89 1.29 4.27
CA PHE A 195 7.63 1.04 4.96
C PHE A 195 6.44 1.00 4.00
N MET A 196 6.38 1.93 3.05
CA MET A 196 5.36 1.99 2.02
C MET A 196 5.38 0.74 1.13
N LEU A 197 6.57 0.33 0.66
CA LEU A 197 6.75 -0.86 -0.15
C LEU A 197 6.36 -2.13 0.61
N LEU A 198 6.81 -2.28 1.85
CA LEU A 198 6.48 -3.42 2.69
C LEU A 198 4.96 -3.53 2.93
N PHE A 199 4.32 -2.40 3.28
CA PHE A 199 2.87 -2.36 3.47
C PHE A 199 2.13 -2.76 2.19
N THR A 200 2.52 -2.22 1.04
CA THR A 200 1.82 -2.50 -0.24
C THR A 200 2.02 -3.93 -0.72
N ILE A 201 3.16 -4.58 -0.46
CA ILE A 201 3.38 -6.00 -0.74
C ILE A 201 2.43 -6.86 0.11
N ILE A 202 2.39 -6.61 1.42
CA ILE A 202 1.51 -7.33 2.36
C ILE A 202 0.04 -7.11 2.01
N TRP A 203 -0.35 -5.86 1.74
CA TRP A 203 -1.69 -5.49 1.29
C TRP A 203 -2.09 -6.23 0.02
N SER A 204 -1.22 -6.22 -1.00
CA SER A 204 -1.47 -6.85 -2.29
C SER A 204 -1.57 -8.37 -2.18
N MET A 205 -0.77 -9.00 -1.29
CA MET A 205 -0.90 -10.42 -1.00
C MET A 205 -2.29 -10.74 -0.45
N ALA A 206 -2.74 -10.02 0.58
CA ALA A 206 -4.04 -10.27 1.21
C ALA A 206 -5.21 -9.99 0.26
N THR A 207 -5.23 -8.79 -0.34
CA THR A 207 -6.34 -8.33 -1.19
C THR A 207 -6.37 -9.02 -2.54
N GLY A 208 -5.22 -9.36 -3.10
CA GLY A 208 -5.10 -10.12 -4.33
C GLY A 208 -5.70 -11.52 -4.20
N LEU A 209 -5.37 -12.24 -3.12
CA LEU A 209 -5.94 -13.56 -2.81
C LEU A 209 -7.46 -13.49 -2.66
N LEU A 210 -7.97 -12.53 -1.89
CA LEU A 210 -9.41 -12.33 -1.72
C LEU A 210 -10.11 -11.97 -3.03
N SER A 211 -9.46 -11.18 -3.89
CA SER A 211 -10.01 -10.79 -5.18
C SER A 211 -10.09 -11.95 -6.18
N VAL A 212 -9.23 -12.96 -6.06
CA VAL A 212 -9.35 -14.19 -6.86
C VAL A 212 -10.59 -14.96 -6.49
N VAL A 213 -10.88 -15.08 -5.19
CA VAL A 213 -12.05 -15.80 -4.68
C VAL A 213 -13.35 -15.07 -4.96
N SER A 214 -13.37 -13.73 -4.84
CA SER A 214 -14.57 -12.92 -5.03
C SER A 214 -14.34 -11.70 -5.92
N ARG A 215 -15.12 -11.58 -7.00
CA ARG A 215 -15.11 -10.38 -7.86
C ARG A 215 -15.72 -9.17 -7.15
N ASP A 216 -16.69 -9.39 -6.27
CA ASP A 216 -17.34 -8.31 -5.52
C ASP A 216 -16.38 -7.63 -4.55
N PHE A 217 -15.41 -8.38 -3.99
CA PHE A 217 -14.34 -7.82 -3.17
C PHE A 217 -13.52 -6.78 -3.93
N HIS A 218 -13.19 -7.06 -5.18
CA HIS A 218 -12.46 -6.11 -6.03
C HIS A 218 -13.28 -4.83 -6.31
N ASN A 219 -14.59 -4.95 -6.55
CA ASN A 219 -15.49 -3.81 -6.74
C ASN A 219 -15.65 -2.99 -5.47
N MET A 220 -15.72 -3.65 -4.30
CA MET A 220 -15.72 -2.98 -3.00
C MET A 220 -14.45 -2.14 -2.79
N LEU A 221 -13.26 -2.67 -3.13
CA LEU A 221 -12.01 -1.90 -3.03
C LEU A 221 -12.04 -0.64 -3.88
N LYS A 222 -12.61 -0.70 -5.09
CA LYS A 222 -12.78 0.49 -5.94
C LYS A 222 -13.63 1.57 -5.27
N ALA A 223 -14.74 1.19 -4.62
CA ALA A 223 -15.58 2.13 -3.90
C ALA A 223 -14.87 2.73 -2.66
N MET A 224 -14.05 1.92 -1.97
CA MET A 224 -13.35 2.35 -0.76
C MET A 224 -12.21 3.34 -1.02
N VAL A 225 -11.60 3.36 -2.21
CA VAL A 225 -10.44 4.23 -2.50
C VAL A 225 -10.75 5.71 -2.26
N SER A 226 -11.94 6.17 -2.66
CA SER A 226 -12.35 7.56 -2.40
C SER A 226 -12.47 7.85 -0.91
N ALA A 227 -13.01 6.91 -0.13
CA ALA A 227 -13.11 7.05 1.32
C ALA A 227 -11.71 7.07 1.97
N VAL A 228 -10.81 6.18 1.56
CA VAL A 228 -9.42 6.15 2.06
C VAL A 228 -8.70 7.46 1.74
N PHE A 229 -8.89 8.04 0.56
CA PHE A 229 -8.32 9.34 0.20
C PHE A 229 -8.69 10.44 1.19
N TRP A 230 -9.99 10.59 1.48
CA TRP A 230 -10.47 11.60 2.44
C TRP A 230 -10.07 11.27 3.88
N LEU A 231 -10.06 10.01 4.28
CA LEU A 231 -9.69 9.53 5.61
C LEU A 231 -8.17 9.41 5.84
N SER A 232 -7.33 9.86 4.91
CA SER A 232 -5.87 9.81 5.04
C SER A 232 -5.23 11.18 5.27
N GLY A 233 -6.04 12.26 5.39
CA GLY A 233 -5.51 13.61 5.65
C GLY A 233 -4.63 14.15 4.52
N ILE A 234 -4.88 13.75 3.27
CA ILE A 234 -4.06 14.14 2.13
C ILE A 234 -4.25 15.62 1.78
N LEU A 235 -5.47 16.12 1.90
CA LEU A 235 -5.85 17.49 1.51
C LEU A 235 -5.84 18.48 2.69
N PHE A 236 -5.82 17.99 3.92
CA PHE A 236 -5.86 18.83 5.12
C PHE A 236 -4.92 18.29 6.20
N ASP A 237 -4.52 19.17 7.12
CA ASP A 237 -3.70 18.78 8.24
C ASP A 237 -4.54 18.11 9.33
N ILE A 238 -4.20 16.89 9.70
CA ILE A 238 -4.86 16.13 10.76
C ILE A 238 -4.73 16.83 12.12
N LYS A 239 -3.64 17.58 12.32
CA LYS A 239 -3.41 18.34 13.56
C LYS A 239 -4.42 19.46 13.75
N SER A 240 -5.00 19.99 12.66
CA SER A 240 -6.04 21.02 12.70
C SER A 240 -7.41 20.53 13.16
N ILE A 241 -7.61 19.21 13.27
CA ILE A 241 -8.87 18.62 13.73
C ILE A 241 -9.01 18.85 15.26
N PRO A 242 -10.09 19.53 15.74
CA PRO A 242 -10.22 19.85 17.16
C PRO A 242 -10.46 18.62 18.04
N TYR A 243 -11.10 17.58 17.50
CA TYR A 243 -11.49 16.38 18.25
C TYR A 243 -10.35 15.36 18.32
N VAL A 244 -9.82 15.10 19.52
CA VAL A 244 -8.69 14.20 19.75
C VAL A 244 -8.98 12.76 19.33
N TRP A 245 -10.20 12.27 19.55
CA TRP A 245 -10.60 10.91 19.17
C TRP A 245 -10.62 10.71 17.65
N ILE A 246 -11.05 11.72 16.87
CA ILE A 246 -11.01 11.70 15.41
C ILE A 246 -9.54 11.65 14.94
N ARG A 247 -8.66 12.50 15.49
CA ARG A 247 -7.23 12.45 15.16
C ARG A 247 -6.62 11.07 15.40
N ARG A 248 -6.97 10.43 16.52
CA ARG A 248 -6.50 9.07 16.81
C ARG A 248 -6.98 8.07 15.75
N LEU A 249 -8.22 8.18 15.27
CA LEU A 249 -8.75 7.32 14.23
C LEU A 249 -7.95 7.45 12.92
N PHE A 250 -7.56 8.66 12.52
CA PHE A 250 -6.72 8.88 11.36
C PHE A 250 -5.34 8.21 11.48
N TYR A 251 -4.76 8.17 12.67
CA TYR A 251 -3.46 7.54 12.89
C TYR A 251 -3.49 6.00 12.85
N PHE A 252 -4.66 5.37 12.94
CA PHE A 252 -4.82 3.93 12.65
C PHE A 252 -4.75 3.60 11.15
N ASN A 253 -4.93 4.60 10.29
CA ASN A 253 -4.80 4.39 8.85
C ASN A 253 -3.31 4.37 8.46
N PRO A 254 -2.78 3.25 7.93
CA PRO A 254 -1.37 3.14 7.55
C PRO A 254 -0.97 4.11 6.43
N VAL A 255 -1.91 4.48 5.54
CA VAL A 255 -1.69 5.48 4.49
C VAL A 255 -1.36 6.84 5.12
N THR A 256 -2.08 7.23 6.17
CA THR A 256 -1.84 8.47 6.92
C THR A 256 -0.42 8.54 7.46
N TYR A 257 0.05 7.47 8.11
CA TYR A 257 1.41 7.44 8.66
C TYR A 257 2.49 7.64 7.59
N ILE A 258 2.33 6.98 6.45
CA ILE A 258 3.28 7.08 5.33
C ILE A 258 3.25 8.50 4.74
N VAL A 259 2.06 9.06 4.44
CA VAL A 259 1.91 10.42 3.89
C VAL A 259 2.50 11.47 4.83
N GLU A 260 2.19 11.41 6.13
CA GLU A 260 2.76 12.33 7.13
C GLU A 260 4.27 12.13 7.28
N GLY A 261 4.78 10.91 7.13
CA GLY A 261 6.21 10.63 7.13
C GLY A 261 6.96 11.35 6.02
N TYR A 262 6.47 11.31 4.78
CA TYR A 262 7.05 12.08 3.68
C TYR A 262 6.96 13.59 3.94
N ARG A 263 5.85 14.09 4.48
CA ARG A 263 5.69 15.50 4.85
C ARG A 263 6.64 15.93 5.97
N ASN A 264 6.92 15.03 6.93
CA ASN A 264 7.90 15.31 7.98
C ASN A 264 9.31 15.47 7.41
N CYS A 265 9.65 14.73 6.35
CA CYS A 265 10.94 14.89 5.67
C CYS A 265 11.05 16.23 4.94
N PHE A 266 10.02 16.64 4.20
CA PHE A 266 10.07 17.80 3.31
C PHE A 266 9.60 19.11 3.95
N ALA A 267 8.54 19.08 4.77
CA ALA A 267 7.79 20.28 5.14
C ALA A 267 7.82 20.60 6.64
N ARG A 268 8.02 19.61 7.52
CA ARG A 268 7.99 19.83 8.98
C ARG A 268 9.30 19.61 9.68
N HIS A 269 10.26 18.94 9.06
CA HIS A 269 11.57 18.63 9.63
C HIS A 269 11.48 17.91 11.01
N ILE A 270 10.69 16.82 11.06
CA ILE A 270 10.49 16.00 12.26
C ILE A 270 11.10 14.62 12.03
N TRP A 271 11.84 14.09 13.02
CA TRP A 271 12.41 12.76 12.95
C TRP A 271 11.36 11.67 13.19
N PHE A 272 11.53 10.48 12.58
CA PHE A 272 10.59 9.34 12.71
C PHE A 272 10.46 8.87 14.16
N PHE A 273 11.51 8.95 14.98
CA PHE A 273 11.50 8.55 16.38
C PHE A 273 10.78 9.53 17.29
N GLU A 274 10.62 10.79 16.91
CA GLU A 274 9.81 11.77 17.65
C GLU A 274 8.33 11.42 17.61
N GLN A 275 7.91 10.68 16.59
CA GLN A 275 6.54 10.20 16.41
C GLN A 275 6.38 8.70 16.73
N TRP A 276 7.08 8.22 17.75
CA TRP A 276 7.14 6.81 18.11
C TRP A 276 5.76 6.14 18.34
N LYS A 277 4.75 6.90 18.85
CA LYS A 277 3.39 6.40 19.04
C LYS A 277 2.71 6.06 17.72
N GLN A 278 2.86 6.92 16.71
CA GLN A 278 2.33 6.70 15.36
C GLN A 278 3.08 5.56 14.67
N LEU A 279 4.39 5.48 14.86
CA LEU A 279 5.21 4.36 14.36
C LEU A 279 4.74 3.03 14.95
N LEU A 280 4.54 2.93 16.25
CA LEU A 280 4.04 1.72 16.90
C LEU A 280 2.64 1.34 16.40
N CYS A 281 1.75 2.31 16.22
CA CYS A 281 0.44 2.07 15.65
C CYS A 281 0.53 1.52 14.22
N PHE A 282 1.36 2.12 13.38
CA PHE A 282 1.62 1.65 12.02
C PHE A 282 2.19 0.21 12.00
N LEU A 283 3.19 -0.08 12.82
CA LEU A 283 3.80 -1.41 12.93
C LEU A 283 2.79 -2.46 13.42
N PHE A 284 1.93 -2.08 14.37
CA PHE A 284 0.85 -2.97 14.82
C PHE A 284 -0.14 -3.29 13.69
N VAL A 285 -0.59 -2.27 12.95
CA VAL A 285 -1.48 -2.47 11.80
C VAL A 285 -0.80 -3.31 10.72
N LEU A 286 0.47 -3.04 10.42
CA LEU A 286 1.27 -3.81 9.48
C LEU A 286 1.38 -5.29 9.89
N PHE A 287 1.61 -5.55 11.18
CA PHE A 287 1.66 -6.90 11.74
C PHE A 287 0.32 -7.63 11.58
N VAL A 288 -0.79 -6.96 11.90
CA VAL A 288 -2.13 -7.56 11.72
C VAL A 288 -2.39 -7.92 10.25
N PHE A 289 -2.07 -7.00 9.31
CA PHE A 289 -2.20 -7.28 7.88
C PHE A 289 -1.29 -8.40 7.42
N ALA A 290 -0.07 -8.49 7.93
CA ALA A 290 0.86 -9.58 7.63
C ALA A 290 0.33 -10.93 8.11
N MET A 291 -0.23 -11.01 9.33
CA MET A 291 -0.85 -12.23 9.85
C MET A 291 -2.04 -12.67 9.00
N VAL A 292 -2.89 -11.73 8.59
CA VAL A 292 -4.02 -12.01 7.69
C VAL A 292 -3.53 -12.49 6.33
N ALA A 293 -2.53 -11.83 5.74
CA ALA A 293 -1.95 -12.21 4.46
C ALA A 293 -1.34 -13.63 4.49
N LEU A 294 -0.58 -13.95 5.54
CA LEU A 294 0.01 -15.28 5.73
C LEU A 294 -1.06 -16.37 5.91
N TRP A 295 -2.11 -16.08 6.68
CA TRP A 295 -3.22 -17.00 6.88
C TRP A 295 -3.97 -17.26 5.58
N LEU A 296 -4.29 -16.22 4.81
CA LEU A 296 -4.93 -16.34 3.50
C LEU A 296 -4.03 -17.10 2.52
N TYR A 297 -2.74 -16.80 2.47
CA TYR A 297 -1.78 -17.47 1.61
C TYR A 297 -1.72 -18.97 1.92
N LYS A 298 -1.56 -19.34 3.20
CA LYS A 298 -1.55 -20.74 3.63
C LYS A 298 -2.80 -21.50 3.17
N ARG A 299 -3.96 -20.86 3.29
CA ARG A 299 -5.26 -21.49 2.98
C ARG A 299 -5.52 -21.58 1.48
N LEU A 300 -5.22 -20.52 0.72
CA LEU A 300 -5.67 -20.38 -0.67
C LEU A 300 -4.60 -20.78 -1.70
N ARG A 301 -3.31 -20.83 -1.37
CA ARG A 301 -2.22 -21.06 -2.34
C ARG A 301 -2.38 -22.31 -3.21
N LYS A 302 -2.99 -23.37 -2.68
CA LYS A 302 -3.22 -24.62 -3.41
C LYS A 302 -4.40 -24.54 -4.38
N GLU A 303 -5.39 -23.69 -4.08
CA GLU A 303 -6.61 -23.53 -4.87
C GLU A 303 -6.46 -22.48 -5.96
N ILE A 304 -5.47 -21.57 -5.84
CA ILE A 304 -5.28 -20.45 -6.79
C ILE A 304 -5.10 -20.92 -8.25
N PRO A 305 -4.24 -21.93 -8.56
CA PRO A 305 -4.08 -22.38 -9.94
C PRO A 305 -5.39 -22.89 -10.57
N ASP A 306 -6.27 -23.47 -9.76
CA ASP A 306 -7.53 -24.08 -10.20
C ASP A 306 -8.65 -23.04 -10.36
N VAL A 307 -8.60 -21.95 -9.56
CA VAL A 307 -9.62 -20.87 -9.58
C VAL A 307 -9.28 -19.79 -10.62
N LEU A 308 -8.01 -19.60 -10.95
CA LEU A 308 -7.56 -18.66 -11.98
C LEU A 308 -7.82 -19.19 -13.38
#